data_ea5b0c2df263469f2c12f94a37e11969
#
_entry.id   ea5b0c2df263469f2c12f94a37e11969
#
_cell.length_a   1.000
_cell.length_b   1.000
_cell.length_c   1.000
_cell.angle_alpha   90.00
_cell.angle_beta   90.00
_cell.angle_gamma   90.00
#
_symmetry.space_group_name_H-M   'P 1'
#
loop_
_entity.id
_entity.type
_entity.pdbx_description
1 polymer ?
#
loop_
_entity_poly.entity_id
_entity_poly.type
_entity_poly.pdbx_seq_one_letter_code
_entity_poly.pdbx_strand_id
1 'polypeptide(L)'
;MSKNGLTMTIVFVAESANYGEGLGNISNIKKMTRGNASQYSYISRQAIRYNIVQQAEWDNTPVEDKSGVVQFAPSATIEDYPEIDLFGYMKTMAKDDNARGGASTRSAVARLSNAISLEPYQGELEFLTNMGLAKRQNLDNGIAQSEIHRSYYAYTISVDLDRVGIDGEINVSKEEKAKRVKICLLYTSPSPRDAHES
;
A
#
# COMPACT_ATOMS: atom_id res chain seq x y z
N MET A 1 10.56 -15.13 -26.93
CA MET A 1 9.20 -15.32 -26.40
C MET A 1 8.63 -13.94 -26.06
N SER A 2 7.43 -13.62 -26.50
CA SER A 2 6.71 -12.40 -26.11
C SER A 2 6.43 -12.48 -24.60
N LYS A 3 6.74 -11.42 -23.85
CA LYS A 3 6.42 -11.33 -22.43
C LYS A 3 5.02 -10.75 -22.28
N ASN A 4 4.19 -11.40 -21.46
CA ASN A 4 2.83 -10.94 -21.19
C ASN A 4 2.83 -10.07 -19.94
N GLY A 5 2.39 -8.84 -20.10
CA GLY A 5 2.28 -7.88 -19.00
C GLY A 5 0.99 -7.07 -19.14
N LEU A 6 0.49 -6.62 -18.00
CA LEU A 6 -0.64 -5.70 -17.93
C LEU A 6 -0.17 -4.43 -17.24
N THR A 7 -0.50 -3.28 -17.81
CA THR A 7 -0.28 -1.98 -17.16
C THR A 7 -1.58 -1.19 -17.18
N MET A 8 -1.96 -0.64 -16.05
CA MET A 8 -3.15 0.19 -15.87
C MET A 8 -2.78 1.46 -15.11
N THR A 9 -3.25 2.60 -15.60
CA THR A 9 -3.16 3.87 -14.89
C THR A 9 -4.53 4.23 -14.34
N ILE A 10 -4.57 4.59 -13.06
CA ILE A 10 -5.77 4.96 -12.33
C ILE A 10 -5.67 6.45 -11.99
N VAL A 11 -6.74 7.18 -12.28
CA VAL A 11 -6.91 8.59 -11.88
C VAL A 11 -8.17 8.67 -11.04
N PHE A 12 -8.06 9.31 -9.87
CA PHE A 12 -9.17 9.45 -8.93
C PHE A 12 -9.04 10.75 -8.17
N VAL A 13 -10.14 11.22 -7.59
CA VAL A 13 -10.15 12.37 -6.68
C VAL A 13 -9.94 11.86 -5.26
N ALA A 14 -9.07 12.52 -4.52
CA ALA A 14 -8.92 12.30 -3.09
C ALA A 14 -8.68 13.63 -2.38
N GLU A 15 -8.99 13.62 -1.09
CA GLU A 15 -8.79 14.71 -0.15
C GLU A 15 -8.29 14.11 1.16
N SER A 16 -7.47 14.82 1.92
CA SER A 16 -6.97 14.36 3.23
C SER A 16 -6.29 12.98 3.21
N ALA A 17 -5.60 12.68 2.12
CA ALA A 17 -5.03 11.37 1.86
C ALA A 17 -3.63 11.21 2.46
N ASN A 18 -3.34 10.04 3.02
CA ASN A 18 -2.05 9.51 3.44
C ASN A 18 -1.16 10.49 4.24
N TYR A 19 -1.50 10.65 5.51
CA TYR A 19 -0.72 11.45 6.45
C TYR A 19 0.66 10.81 6.73
N GLY A 20 1.64 11.68 6.98
CA GLY A 20 2.96 11.34 7.49
C GLY A 20 3.02 11.47 9.01
N GLU A 21 4.20 11.78 9.52
CA GLU A 21 4.37 12.10 10.93
C GLU A 21 3.73 13.47 11.24
N GLY A 22 2.93 13.51 12.30
CA GLY A 22 2.38 14.77 12.80
C GLY A 22 3.42 15.58 13.56
N LEU A 23 3.28 16.89 13.59
CA LEU A 23 4.05 17.79 14.43
C LEU A 23 3.12 18.42 15.47
N GLY A 24 3.20 17.96 16.72
CA GLY A 24 2.27 18.37 17.75
C GLY A 24 0.84 17.96 17.41
N ASN A 25 -0.07 18.93 17.34
CA ASN A 25 -1.49 18.71 17.01
C ASN A 25 -1.80 18.79 15.51
N ILE A 26 -0.78 18.82 14.64
CA ILE A 26 -0.93 18.97 13.19
C ILE A 26 -0.59 17.65 12.51
N SER A 27 -1.52 17.12 11.76
CA SER A 27 -1.30 15.97 10.87
C SER A 27 -0.90 16.46 9.49
N ASN A 28 0.33 16.12 9.06
CA ASN A 28 0.88 16.56 7.79
C ASN A 28 0.66 15.52 6.69
N ILE A 29 0.17 15.94 5.53
CA ILE A 29 0.10 15.10 4.33
C ILE A 29 1.51 14.82 3.80
N LYS A 30 1.75 13.62 3.30
CA LYS A 30 3.00 13.29 2.63
C LYS A 30 3.16 14.08 1.35
N LYS A 31 4.31 14.75 1.22
CA LYS A 31 4.64 15.64 0.08
C LYS A 31 5.98 15.26 -0.53
N MET A 32 6.13 15.52 -1.81
CA MET A 32 7.40 15.43 -2.52
C MET A 32 7.60 16.66 -3.39
N THR A 33 8.84 17.12 -3.52
CA THR A 33 9.22 18.19 -4.44
C THR A 33 9.56 17.58 -5.79
N ARG A 34 9.06 18.17 -6.87
CA ARG A 34 9.41 17.80 -8.25
C ARG A 34 10.39 18.80 -8.87
N GLY A 35 10.85 18.50 -10.09
CA GLY A 35 11.88 19.26 -10.78
C GLY A 35 11.56 20.74 -11.05
N ASN A 36 10.29 21.15 -10.97
CA ASN A 36 9.84 22.53 -11.04
C ASN A 36 9.83 23.26 -9.69
N ALA A 37 10.45 22.67 -8.66
CA ALA A 37 10.47 23.13 -7.26
C ALA A 37 9.09 23.21 -6.57
N SER A 38 8.00 22.82 -7.22
CA SER A 38 6.69 22.72 -6.61
C SER A 38 6.54 21.42 -5.79
N GLN A 39 5.81 21.52 -4.69
CA GLN A 39 5.43 20.36 -3.88
C GLN A 39 4.14 19.75 -4.39
N TYR A 40 4.06 18.42 -4.32
CA TYR A 40 2.91 17.62 -4.66
C TYR A 40 2.60 16.68 -3.51
N SER A 41 1.36 16.55 -3.13
CA SER A 41 0.95 15.54 -2.17
C SER A 41 0.96 14.16 -2.82
N TYR A 42 1.14 13.11 -2.04
CA TYR A 42 1.11 11.76 -2.58
C TYR A 42 0.61 10.73 -1.58
N ILE A 43 -0.03 9.70 -2.10
CA ILE A 43 -0.32 8.46 -1.38
C ILE A 43 0.80 7.48 -1.69
N SER A 44 1.45 6.96 -0.66
CA SER A 44 2.57 6.06 -0.87
C SER A 44 2.09 4.72 -1.45
N ARG A 45 2.90 4.13 -2.31
CA ARG A 45 2.64 2.78 -2.84
C ARG A 45 2.47 1.74 -1.73
N GLN A 46 3.10 1.94 -0.58
CA GLN A 46 2.95 1.07 0.58
C GLN A 46 1.54 1.17 1.18
N ALA A 47 0.98 2.38 1.29
CA ALA A 47 -0.40 2.58 1.73
C ALA A 47 -1.40 1.96 0.73
N ILE A 48 -1.19 2.15 -0.57
CA ILE A 48 -2.03 1.53 -1.61
C ILE A 48 -1.97 0.00 -1.49
N ARG A 49 -0.75 -0.57 -1.43
CA ARG A 49 -0.57 -2.01 -1.24
C ARG A 49 -1.27 -2.52 0.02
N TYR A 50 -1.10 -1.85 1.14
CA TYR A 50 -1.73 -2.22 2.41
C TYR A 50 -3.25 -2.32 2.25
N ASN A 51 -3.88 -1.30 1.66
CA ASN A 51 -5.32 -1.31 1.44
C ASN A 51 -5.77 -2.42 0.50
N ILE A 52 -5.02 -2.71 -0.57
CA ILE A 52 -5.32 -3.84 -1.47
C ILE A 52 -5.29 -5.16 -0.69
N VAL A 53 -4.26 -5.38 0.13
CA VAL A 53 -4.11 -6.61 0.92
C VAL A 53 -5.25 -6.77 1.93
N GLN A 54 -5.62 -5.68 2.64
CA GLN A 54 -6.72 -5.69 3.60
C GLN A 54 -8.07 -5.97 2.93
N GLN A 55 -8.39 -5.26 1.85
CA GLN A 55 -9.68 -5.42 1.15
C GLN A 55 -9.79 -6.76 0.42
N ALA A 56 -8.68 -7.35 0.01
CA ALA A 56 -8.61 -8.68 -0.58
C ALA A 56 -8.63 -9.81 0.45
N GLU A 57 -8.60 -9.49 1.74
CA GLU A 57 -8.48 -10.47 2.84
C GLU A 57 -7.22 -11.36 2.70
N TRP A 58 -6.10 -10.76 2.24
CA TRP A 58 -4.82 -11.46 2.05
C TRP A 58 -3.83 -11.23 3.19
N ASP A 59 -4.24 -10.59 4.27
CA ASP A 59 -3.44 -10.21 5.43
C ASP A 59 -3.18 -11.37 6.42
N ASN A 60 -3.50 -12.59 6.02
CA ASN A 60 -3.31 -13.81 6.80
C ASN A 60 -1.97 -14.52 6.55
N THR A 61 -1.07 -13.94 5.74
CA THR A 61 0.26 -14.51 5.50
C THR A 61 1.05 -14.55 6.81
N PRO A 62 1.54 -15.74 7.26
CA PRO A 62 2.23 -15.85 8.53
C PRO A 62 3.55 -15.07 8.53
N VAL A 63 3.80 -14.42 9.65
CA VAL A 63 5.00 -13.61 9.89
C VAL A 63 5.75 -14.13 11.11
N GLU A 64 7.04 -13.86 11.18
CA GLU A 64 7.88 -14.13 12.33
C GLU A 64 8.75 -12.92 12.67
N ASP A 65 9.11 -12.79 13.95
CA ASP A 65 10.17 -11.85 14.38
C ASP A 65 11.50 -12.60 14.39
N LYS A 66 12.47 -12.07 13.67
CA LYS A 66 13.84 -12.57 13.69
C LYS A 66 14.79 -11.44 14.06
N SER A 67 15.21 -11.46 15.32
CA SER A 67 16.14 -10.46 15.87
C SER A 67 15.62 -9.01 15.75
N GLY A 68 14.34 -8.79 16.02
CA GLY A 68 13.70 -7.48 15.96
C GLY A 68 13.29 -7.05 14.54
N VAL A 69 13.40 -7.95 13.55
CA VAL A 69 12.93 -7.68 12.19
C VAL A 69 11.76 -8.60 11.87
N VAL A 70 10.60 -8.02 11.63
CA VAL A 70 9.41 -8.76 11.20
C VAL A 70 9.53 -9.11 9.72
N GLN A 71 9.38 -10.39 9.41
CA GLN A 71 9.42 -10.92 8.04
C GLN A 71 8.35 -11.99 7.84
N PHE A 72 8.03 -12.33 6.60
CA PHE A 72 7.18 -13.49 6.33
C PHE A 72 7.86 -14.78 6.78
N ALA A 73 7.09 -15.68 7.39
CA ALA A 73 7.59 -16.97 7.84
C ALA A 73 8.20 -17.77 6.68
N PRO A 74 9.31 -18.50 6.89
CA PRO A 74 9.93 -19.33 5.87
C PRO A 74 8.96 -20.35 5.23
N SER A 75 8.02 -20.87 6.01
CA SER A 75 7.00 -21.82 5.58
C SER A 75 5.92 -21.23 4.68
N ALA A 76 5.75 -19.91 4.66
CA ALA A 76 4.75 -19.28 3.79
C ALA A 76 5.17 -19.45 2.32
N THR A 77 4.30 -19.99 1.48
CA THR A 77 4.55 -20.21 0.05
C THR A 77 3.62 -19.35 -0.81
N ILE A 78 4.00 -19.12 -2.06
CA ILE A 78 3.12 -18.42 -3.01
C ILE A 78 1.90 -19.26 -3.40
N GLU A 79 1.92 -20.56 -3.13
CA GLU A 79 0.79 -21.44 -3.39
C GLU A 79 -0.41 -21.04 -2.51
N ASP A 80 -0.14 -20.82 -1.23
CA ASP A 80 -1.17 -20.55 -0.22
C ASP A 80 -1.48 -19.05 -0.07
N TYR A 81 -0.48 -18.17 -0.29
CA TYR A 81 -0.58 -16.76 0.04
C TYR A 81 -0.40 -15.83 -1.18
N PRO A 82 -1.52 -15.30 -1.72
CA PRO A 82 -1.48 -14.37 -2.86
C PRO A 82 -0.70 -13.08 -2.60
N GLU A 83 -0.63 -12.61 -1.34
CA GLU A 83 0.13 -11.41 -0.97
C GLU A 83 1.58 -11.53 -1.39
N ILE A 84 2.26 -12.61 -0.98
CA ILE A 84 3.68 -12.81 -1.28
C ILE A 84 3.93 -13.20 -2.73
N ASP A 85 2.94 -13.78 -3.42
CA ASP A 85 3.00 -14.02 -4.84
C ASP A 85 3.05 -12.71 -5.62
N LEU A 86 2.10 -11.80 -5.37
CA LEU A 86 1.96 -10.57 -6.16
C LEU A 86 2.94 -9.48 -5.74
N PHE A 87 3.12 -9.29 -4.43
CA PHE A 87 3.92 -8.16 -3.91
C PHE A 87 5.34 -8.54 -3.49
N GLY A 88 5.69 -9.82 -3.63
CA GLY A 88 7.03 -10.30 -3.35
C GLY A 88 7.34 -10.44 -1.87
N TYR A 89 8.50 -11.00 -1.57
CA TYR A 89 8.98 -11.24 -0.21
C TYR A 89 10.51 -11.19 -0.12
N MET A 90 10.98 -11.00 1.09
CA MET A 90 12.35 -11.27 1.52
C MET A 90 12.28 -12.05 2.84
N LYS A 91 12.89 -13.23 2.87
CA LYS A 91 12.93 -14.13 4.02
C LYS A 91 14.38 -14.50 4.29
N THR A 92 14.83 -14.33 5.52
CA THR A 92 16.14 -14.82 5.94
C THR A 92 16.00 -16.26 6.41
N MET A 93 16.78 -17.16 5.85
CA MET A 93 16.83 -18.55 6.29
C MET A 93 17.90 -18.72 7.36
N ALA A 94 17.62 -19.56 8.37
CA ALA A 94 18.63 -19.93 9.37
C ALA A 94 19.85 -20.57 8.69
N LYS A 95 21.05 -20.36 9.25
CA LYS A 95 22.22 -21.13 8.87
C LYS A 95 21.95 -22.59 9.21
N ASP A 96 21.98 -23.46 8.22
CA ASP A 96 22.15 -24.88 8.44
C ASP A 96 23.65 -25.13 8.63
N ASP A 97 24.05 -26.07 9.47
CA ASP A 97 25.47 -26.31 9.84
C ASP A 97 26.41 -26.53 8.64
N ASN A 98 25.85 -26.79 7.47
CA ASN A 98 26.57 -27.02 6.21
C ASN A 98 26.28 -26.02 5.09
N ALA A 99 25.43 -24.99 5.31
CA ALA A 99 25.10 -23.98 4.30
C ALA A 99 25.33 -22.57 4.83
N ARG A 100 25.85 -21.68 3.99
CA ARG A 100 25.89 -20.25 4.27
C ARG A 100 24.44 -19.76 4.40
N GLY A 101 24.10 -19.11 5.53
CA GLY A 101 22.80 -18.47 5.68
C GLY A 101 22.48 -17.62 4.45
N GLY A 102 21.31 -17.81 3.87
CA GLY A 102 20.87 -17.14 2.66
C GLY A 102 19.56 -16.38 2.89
N ALA A 103 19.30 -15.42 2.04
CA ALA A 103 17.99 -14.80 1.94
C ALA A 103 17.25 -15.38 0.73
N SER A 104 16.03 -15.88 0.94
CA SER A 104 15.12 -16.18 -0.16
C SER A 104 14.36 -14.90 -0.49
N THR A 105 14.40 -14.49 -1.75
CA THR A 105 13.78 -13.25 -2.21
C THR A 105 12.95 -13.48 -3.46
N ARG A 106 11.78 -12.85 -3.49
CA ARG A 106 10.93 -12.77 -4.67
C ARG A 106 10.65 -11.29 -4.96
N SER A 107 11.03 -10.81 -6.13
CA SER A 107 10.65 -9.45 -6.54
C SER A 107 9.15 -9.38 -6.85
N ALA A 108 8.51 -8.26 -6.50
CA ALA A 108 7.10 -8.03 -6.78
C ALA A 108 6.74 -8.28 -8.25
N VAL A 109 5.68 -9.03 -8.46
CA VAL A 109 5.06 -9.31 -9.76
C VAL A 109 4.07 -8.21 -10.11
N ALA A 110 3.30 -7.73 -9.12
CA ALA A 110 2.47 -6.54 -9.22
C ALA A 110 3.22 -5.33 -8.61
N ARG A 111 3.52 -4.34 -9.43
CA ARG A 111 4.30 -3.15 -9.06
C ARG A 111 3.42 -1.93 -9.08
N LEU A 112 3.41 -1.19 -7.98
CA LEU A 112 2.66 0.04 -7.80
C LEU A 112 3.59 1.25 -7.82
N SER A 113 3.20 2.33 -8.47
CA SER A 113 3.77 3.65 -8.23
C SER A 113 3.11 4.33 -7.02
N ASN A 114 3.68 5.43 -6.52
CA ASN A 114 2.93 6.31 -5.64
C ASN A 114 1.79 6.96 -6.42
N ALA A 115 0.65 7.22 -5.77
CA ALA A 115 -0.38 8.09 -6.34
C ALA A 115 0.01 9.54 -6.04
N ILE A 116 0.29 10.31 -7.08
CA ILE A 116 0.78 11.68 -6.96
C ILE A 116 -0.33 12.63 -7.42
N SER A 117 -0.55 13.71 -6.67
CA SER A 117 -1.49 14.75 -7.06
C SER A 117 -1.11 15.36 -8.41
N LEU A 118 -2.10 15.69 -9.23
CA LEU A 118 -1.88 16.33 -10.53
C LEU A 118 -1.73 17.83 -10.41
N GLU A 119 -2.26 18.44 -9.33
CA GLU A 119 -2.07 19.83 -8.98
C GLU A 119 -0.97 19.97 -7.90
N PRO A 120 -0.19 21.06 -7.93
CA PRO A 120 0.72 21.40 -6.86
C PRO A 120 -0.01 21.57 -5.53
N TYR A 121 0.61 21.13 -4.45
CA TYR A 121 0.09 21.31 -3.10
C TYR A 121 0.09 22.81 -2.75
N GLN A 122 -1.08 23.28 -2.31
CA GLN A 122 -1.27 24.58 -1.68
C GLN A 122 -1.71 24.32 -0.25
N GLY A 123 -0.93 24.82 0.72
CA GLY A 123 -1.16 24.53 2.13
C GLY A 123 -2.52 24.99 2.63
N GLU A 124 -3.41 24.05 2.88
CA GLU A 124 -4.70 24.25 3.51
C GLU A 124 -4.75 23.42 4.80
N LEU A 125 -5.37 24.01 5.83
CA LEU A 125 -5.51 23.37 7.14
C LEU A 125 -6.99 23.30 7.51
N GLU A 126 -7.42 22.10 7.86
CA GLU A 126 -8.71 21.87 8.50
C GLU A 126 -8.54 21.92 10.02
N PHE A 127 -9.38 22.73 10.68
CA PHE A 127 -9.39 22.86 12.12
C PHE A 127 -10.49 21.99 12.72
N LEU A 128 -10.08 21.00 13.51
CA LEU A 128 -10.95 20.05 14.16
C LEU A 128 -11.05 20.36 15.65
N THR A 129 -12.28 20.41 16.17
CA THR A 129 -12.57 20.66 17.58
C THR A 129 -13.72 19.80 18.08
N ASN A 130 -13.62 19.28 19.29
CA ASN A 130 -14.69 18.52 19.93
C ASN A 130 -15.48 19.33 20.97
N MET A 131 -15.54 20.65 20.81
CA MET A 131 -16.20 21.58 21.74
C MET A 131 -17.62 21.14 22.11
N GLY A 132 -18.39 20.58 21.17
CA GLY A 132 -19.74 20.10 21.44
C GLY A 132 -19.79 18.93 22.41
N LEU A 133 -18.80 18.04 22.38
CA LEU A 133 -18.67 16.93 23.34
C LEU A 133 -18.16 17.42 24.69
N ALA A 134 -17.14 18.26 24.67
CA ALA A 134 -16.52 18.79 25.89
C ALA A 134 -17.55 19.55 26.77
N LYS A 135 -18.43 20.33 26.18
CA LYS A 135 -19.49 21.07 26.88
C LYS A 135 -20.48 20.16 27.62
N ARG A 136 -20.66 18.90 27.23
CA ARG A 136 -21.64 18.01 27.87
C ARG A 136 -21.29 17.70 29.33
N GLN A 137 -20.00 17.70 29.67
CA GLN A 137 -19.51 17.40 31.01
C GLN A 137 -18.52 18.45 31.55
N ASN A 138 -18.51 19.64 30.96
CA ASN A 138 -17.61 20.74 31.32
C ASN A 138 -16.13 20.33 31.29
N LEU A 139 -15.74 19.58 30.25
CA LEU A 139 -14.36 19.13 30.02
C LEU A 139 -13.60 20.10 29.12
N ASP A 140 -12.26 19.98 29.13
CA ASP A 140 -11.42 20.76 28.24
C ASP A 140 -11.63 20.34 26.79
N ASN A 141 -11.55 21.33 25.88
CA ASN A 141 -11.71 21.10 24.45
C ASN A 141 -10.43 20.59 23.82
N GLY A 142 -10.54 19.48 23.09
CA GLY A 142 -9.46 18.99 22.23
C GLY A 142 -9.42 19.77 20.90
N ILE A 143 -8.21 20.16 20.49
CA ILE A 143 -7.97 20.84 19.22
C ILE A 143 -6.98 20.01 18.41
N ALA A 144 -7.32 19.74 17.14
CA ALA A 144 -6.43 19.14 16.15
C ALA A 144 -6.49 19.90 14.84
N GLN A 145 -5.44 19.83 14.06
CA GLN A 145 -5.37 20.40 12.71
C GLN A 145 -4.88 19.34 11.75
N SER A 146 -5.47 19.32 10.55
CA SER A 146 -5.05 18.41 9.50
C SER A 146 -4.77 19.22 8.23
N GLU A 147 -3.65 18.95 7.58
CA GLU A 147 -3.46 19.44 6.22
C GLU A 147 -4.47 18.73 5.30
N ILE A 148 -5.06 19.49 4.39
CA ILE A 148 -5.93 18.96 3.34
C ILE A 148 -5.41 19.36 1.96
N HIS A 149 -5.63 18.51 0.99
CA HIS A 149 -5.34 18.82 -0.41
C HIS A 149 -6.26 18.00 -1.31
N ARG A 150 -7.35 18.60 -1.74
CA ARG A 150 -8.25 18.00 -2.71
C ARG A 150 -7.67 18.14 -4.11
N SER A 151 -7.37 17.01 -4.74
CA SER A 151 -6.77 16.97 -6.06
C SER A 151 -7.15 15.68 -6.80
N TYR A 152 -6.92 15.66 -8.11
CA TYR A 152 -6.80 14.40 -8.83
C TYR A 152 -5.45 13.77 -8.53
N TYR A 153 -5.47 12.48 -8.23
CA TYR A 153 -4.27 11.67 -8.02
C TYR A 153 -4.15 10.64 -9.12
N ALA A 154 -2.93 10.40 -9.59
CA ALA A 154 -2.66 9.38 -10.60
C ALA A 154 -1.59 8.42 -10.12
N TYR A 155 -1.81 7.12 -10.35
CA TYR A 155 -0.80 6.08 -10.15
C TYR A 155 -0.94 4.97 -11.17
N THR A 156 0.09 4.14 -11.25
CA THR A 156 0.16 3.03 -12.20
C THR A 156 0.41 1.73 -11.47
N ILE A 157 -0.30 0.68 -11.88
CA ILE A 157 0.02 -0.70 -11.55
C ILE A 157 0.48 -1.42 -12.79
N SER A 158 1.57 -2.19 -12.67
CA SER A 158 2.08 -3.08 -13.73
C SER A 158 2.21 -4.49 -13.18
N VAL A 159 1.62 -5.46 -13.85
CA VAL A 159 1.63 -6.88 -13.48
C VAL A 159 2.35 -7.68 -14.54
N ASP A 160 3.35 -8.46 -14.14
CA ASP A 160 4.05 -9.43 -14.97
C ASP A 160 3.26 -10.75 -14.96
N LEU A 161 2.36 -10.91 -15.95
CA LEU A 161 1.44 -12.04 -16.01
C LEU A 161 2.13 -13.40 -16.14
N ASP A 162 3.32 -13.43 -16.71
CA ASP A 162 4.09 -14.67 -16.89
C ASP A 162 4.66 -15.19 -15.57
N ARG A 163 4.76 -14.32 -14.56
CA ARG A 163 5.32 -14.67 -13.25
C ARG A 163 4.27 -14.88 -12.16
N VAL A 164 3.02 -14.52 -12.40
CA VAL A 164 1.94 -14.76 -11.40
C VAL A 164 1.82 -16.25 -11.11
N GLY A 165 1.87 -16.62 -9.83
CA GLY A 165 1.73 -18.00 -9.36
C GLY A 165 2.86 -18.92 -9.80
N ILE A 166 4.03 -18.40 -10.17
CA ILE A 166 5.22 -19.19 -10.52
C ILE A 166 6.39 -18.78 -9.64
N ASP A 167 6.96 -19.73 -8.89
CA ASP A 167 8.16 -19.52 -8.08
C ASP A 167 8.91 -20.86 -7.92
N GLY A 168 10.06 -20.99 -8.58
CA GLY A 168 10.78 -22.25 -8.65
C GLY A 168 9.93 -23.34 -9.29
N GLU A 169 9.67 -24.42 -8.53
CA GLU A 169 8.84 -25.55 -8.97
C GLU A 169 7.34 -25.32 -8.73
N ILE A 170 6.98 -24.31 -7.95
CA ILE A 170 5.58 -23.98 -7.69
C ILE A 170 4.96 -23.36 -8.93
N ASN A 171 3.82 -23.91 -9.36
CA ASN A 171 3.05 -23.40 -10.48
C ASN A 171 1.55 -23.53 -10.20
N VAL A 172 0.97 -22.45 -9.72
CA VAL A 172 -0.44 -22.36 -9.35
C VAL A 172 -1.34 -22.51 -10.59
N SER A 173 -2.55 -23.01 -10.43
CA SER A 173 -3.50 -23.22 -11.53
C SER A 173 -3.80 -21.92 -12.30
N LYS A 174 -4.20 -22.05 -13.56
CA LYS A 174 -4.55 -20.89 -14.40
C LYS A 174 -5.72 -20.09 -13.83
N GLU A 175 -6.69 -20.79 -13.27
CA GLU A 175 -7.89 -20.21 -12.66
C GLU A 175 -7.50 -19.37 -11.44
N GLU A 176 -6.64 -19.89 -10.58
CA GLU A 176 -6.18 -19.19 -9.38
C GLU A 176 -5.32 -17.97 -9.76
N LYS A 177 -4.42 -18.10 -10.75
CA LYS A 177 -3.65 -16.94 -11.28
C LYS A 177 -4.57 -15.81 -11.76
N ALA A 178 -5.58 -16.15 -12.56
CA ALA A 178 -6.55 -15.20 -13.07
C ALA A 178 -7.35 -14.54 -11.94
N LYS A 179 -7.74 -15.32 -10.92
CA LYS A 179 -8.44 -14.84 -9.73
C LYS A 179 -7.59 -13.83 -8.96
N ARG A 180 -6.31 -14.13 -8.69
CA ARG A 180 -5.38 -13.23 -7.99
C ARG A 180 -5.22 -11.90 -8.72
N VAL A 181 -5.00 -11.95 -10.03
CA VAL A 181 -4.88 -10.73 -10.84
C VAL A 181 -6.18 -9.92 -10.81
N LYS A 182 -7.33 -10.59 -10.99
CA LYS A 182 -8.63 -9.92 -10.97
C LYS A 182 -8.90 -9.23 -9.63
N ILE A 183 -8.67 -9.89 -8.51
CA ILE A 183 -8.87 -9.33 -7.17
C ILE A 183 -7.91 -8.15 -6.96
N CYS A 184 -6.62 -8.32 -7.28
CA CYS A 184 -5.64 -7.24 -7.18
C CYS A 184 -6.08 -5.99 -7.95
N LEU A 185 -6.54 -6.15 -9.19
CA LEU A 185 -6.99 -5.03 -10.03
C LEU A 185 -8.31 -4.42 -9.53
N LEU A 186 -9.21 -5.23 -8.97
CA LEU A 186 -10.48 -4.75 -8.42
C LEU A 186 -10.23 -3.79 -7.25
N TYR A 187 -9.37 -4.17 -6.32
CA TYR A 187 -9.06 -3.34 -5.14
C TYR A 187 -7.96 -2.30 -5.38
N THR A 188 -7.35 -2.31 -6.55
CA THR A 188 -6.46 -1.24 -6.99
C THR A 188 -7.25 0.00 -7.43
N SER A 189 -8.45 -0.16 -7.98
CA SER A 189 -9.32 0.98 -8.31
C SER A 189 -10.17 1.38 -7.11
N PRO A 190 -10.23 2.69 -6.74
CA PRO A 190 -11.11 3.14 -5.66
C PRO A 190 -12.56 2.77 -5.96
N SER A 191 -13.21 2.14 -5.00
CA SER A 191 -14.65 1.87 -5.08
C SER A 191 -15.43 3.18 -4.85
N PRO A 192 -16.59 3.38 -5.52
CA PRO A 192 -17.48 4.48 -5.16
C PRO A 192 -17.93 4.48 -3.69
N ARG A 193 -17.81 3.35 -2.99
CA ARG A 193 -18.11 3.24 -1.54
C ARG A 193 -17.03 3.88 -0.67
N ASP A 194 -15.76 3.85 -1.11
CA ASP A 194 -14.64 4.38 -0.33
C ASP A 194 -14.62 5.91 -0.29
N ALA A 195 -15.37 6.57 -1.19
CA ALA A 195 -15.51 8.03 -1.25
C ALA A 195 -16.50 8.59 -0.20
N HIS A 196 -17.24 7.74 0.53
CA HIS A 196 -18.24 8.15 1.50
C HIS A 196 -17.89 7.83 2.96
N GLU A 197 -16.78 7.15 3.24
CA GLU A 197 -16.37 6.75 4.59
C GLU A 197 -15.14 7.51 5.12
N SER A 198 -14.86 8.68 4.57
CA SER A 198 -13.80 9.58 5.07
C SER A 198 -14.35 10.87 5.65
#